data_61e0b2a04e082c99621838b59d5b2ae0
#
_entry.id   61e0b2a04e082c99621838b59d5b2ae0
#
_cell.length_a   1.000
_cell.length_b   1.000
_cell.length_c   1.000
_cell.angle_alpha   90.00
_cell.angle_beta   90.00
_cell.angle_gamma   90.00
#
_symmetry.space_group_name_H-M   'P 1'
#
loop_
_entity.id
_entity.type
_entity.pdbx_description
1 polymer ?
#
loop_
_entity_poly.entity_id
_entity_poly.type
_entity_poly.pdbx_seq_one_letter_code
_entity_poly.pdbx_strand_id
1 'polypeptide(L)' 'KGIATMLLEEIERYAIKEGIMRITSEVSITARPFFEKQGYIVEVEQKRRANQLCLTNYWMAKNLTK' A
#
# COMPACT_ATOMS: atom_id res chain seq x y z
N LYS A 1 4.12 -15.51 -2.03
CA LYS A 1 4.67 -16.04 -3.11
C LYS A 1 3.99 -15.73 -4.40
N GLY A 2 4.16 -14.80 -5.01
CA GLY A 2 3.60 -14.45 -6.27
C GLY A 2 4.34 -13.26 -6.79
N ILE A 3 4.00 -12.91 -8.01
CA ILE A 3 4.64 -11.81 -8.70
C ILE A 3 4.46 -10.52 -7.92
N ALA A 4 3.26 -10.31 -7.34
CA ALA A 4 2.99 -9.08 -6.62
C ALA A 4 3.89 -8.94 -5.39
N THR A 5 4.12 -10.04 -4.67
CA THR A 5 5.00 -10.01 -3.51
C THR A 5 6.43 -9.68 -3.92
N MET A 6 6.89 -10.29 -5.02
CA MET A 6 8.23 -10.02 -5.50
C MET A 6 8.39 -8.57 -5.93
N LEU A 7 7.37 -8.01 -6.58
CA LEU A 7 7.43 -6.61 -6.98
C LEU A 7 7.51 -5.68 -5.79
N LEU A 8 6.72 -5.95 -4.75
CA LEU A 8 6.77 -5.14 -3.56
C LEU A 8 8.13 -5.21 -2.89
N GLU A 9 8.70 -6.41 -2.83
CA GLU A 9 10.02 -6.56 -2.22
C GLU A 9 11.07 -5.75 -2.97
N GLU A 10 11.00 -5.74 -4.29
CA GLU A 10 11.96 -4.98 -5.07
C GLU A 10 11.78 -3.49 -4.88
N ILE A 11 10.53 -3.03 -4.84
CA ILE A 11 10.25 -1.63 -4.61
C ILE A 11 10.79 -1.21 -3.25
N GLU A 12 10.58 -2.03 -2.23
CA GLU A 12 11.05 -1.71 -0.89
C GLU A 12 12.57 -1.68 -0.84
N ARG A 13 13.21 -2.62 -1.51
CA ARG A 13 14.66 -2.65 -1.54
C ARG A 13 15.24 -1.42 -2.23
N TYR A 14 14.62 -1.03 -3.33
CA TYR A 14 15.03 0.17 -4.03
C TYR A 14 14.85 1.41 -3.16
N ALA A 15 13.72 1.49 -2.46
CA ALA A 15 13.44 2.63 -1.60
C ALA A 15 14.47 2.74 -0.49
N ILE A 16 14.82 1.61 0.12
CA ILE A 16 15.83 1.62 1.18
C ILE A 16 17.16 2.09 0.64
N LYS A 17 17.51 1.62 -0.55
CA LYS A 17 18.78 2.02 -1.18
C LYS A 17 18.82 3.51 -1.43
N GLU A 18 17.69 4.10 -1.81
CA GLU A 18 17.62 5.53 -2.10
C GLU A 18 17.39 6.38 -0.86
N GLY A 19 17.35 5.77 0.30
CA GLY A 19 17.18 6.53 1.53
C GLY A 19 15.75 6.88 1.85
N ILE A 20 14.81 6.26 1.18
CA ILE A 20 13.39 6.47 1.45
C ILE A 20 13.01 5.65 2.67
N MET A 21 12.41 6.30 3.65
CA MET A 21 12.12 5.64 4.91
C MET A 21 10.69 5.13 5.00
N ARG A 22 9.85 5.49 4.05
CA ARG A 22 8.43 5.17 4.14
C ARG A 22 7.85 5.10 2.74
N ILE A 23 7.04 4.08 2.50
CA ILE A 23 6.33 3.92 1.24
C ILE A 23 4.84 4.09 1.51
N THR A 24 4.16 4.89 0.68
CA THR A 24 2.72 5.02 0.75
C THR A 24 2.12 4.56 -0.56
N SER A 25 0.89 4.07 -0.48
CA SER A 25 0.21 3.58 -1.68
C SER A 25 -1.28 3.72 -1.50
N GLU A 26 -1.97 4.00 -2.60
CA GLU A 26 -3.43 4.01 -2.60
C GLU A 26 -3.88 2.58 -2.89
N VAL A 27 -4.69 2.01 -2.00
CA VAL A 27 -5.02 0.60 -2.02
C VAL A 27 -6.53 0.44 -2.04
N SER A 28 -7.02 -0.41 -2.94
CA SER A 28 -8.44 -0.70 -3.00
C SER A 28 -8.85 -1.61 -1.85
N ILE A 29 -10.17 -1.67 -1.61
CA ILE A 29 -10.70 -2.56 -0.59
C ILE A 29 -10.24 -4.00 -0.84
N THR A 30 -10.23 -4.42 -2.09
CA THR A 30 -9.88 -5.79 -2.42
C THR A 30 -8.42 -6.08 -2.14
N ALA A 31 -7.55 -5.11 -2.37
CA ALA A 31 -6.11 -5.31 -2.20
C ALA A 31 -5.64 -5.09 -0.77
N ARG A 32 -6.50 -4.51 0.08
CA ARG A 32 -6.11 -4.18 1.44
C ARG A 32 -5.54 -5.37 2.22
N PRO A 33 -6.19 -6.56 2.22
CA PRO A 33 -5.65 -7.68 3.00
C PRO A 33 -4.25 -8.08 2.56
N PHE A 34 -3.99 -7.99 1.25
CA PHE A 34 -2.66 -8.31 0.75
C PHE A 34 -1.62 -7.34 1.31
N PHE A 35 -1.94 -6.04 1.28
CA PHE A 35 -0.99 -5.04 1.77
C PHE A 35 -0.80 -5.15 3.28
N GLU A 36 -1.85 -5.50 4.01
CA GLU A 36 -1.72 -5.67 5.45
C GLU A 36 -0.76 -6.81 5.77
N LYS A 37 -0.82 -7.89 4.99
CA LYS A 37 0.12 -8.99 5.20
C LYS A 37 1.55 -8.59 4.93
N GLN A 38 1.75 -7.59 4.08
CA GLN A 38 3.09 -7.12 3.76
C GLN A 38 3.60 -6.10 4.78
N GLY A 39 2.81 -5.79 5.79
CA GLY A 39 3.25 -4.88 6.84
C GLY A 39 2.77 -3.46 6.66
N TYR A 40 1.89 -3.21 5.72
CA TYR A 40 1.33 -1.89 5.52
C TYR A 40 0.20 -1.65 6.50
N ILE A 41 0.03 -0.40 6.90
CA ILE A 41 -1.07 -0.01 7.78
C ILE A 41 -1.91 1.04 7.08
N VAL A 42 -3.19 1.06 7.42
CA VAL A 42 -4.12 2.05 6.87
C VAL A 42 -3.93 3.35 7.62
N GLU A 43 -3.64 4.42 6.88
CA GLU A 43 -3.51 5.74 7.47
C GLU A 43 -4.74 6.58 7.24
N VAL A 44 -5.34 6.47 6.06
CA VAL A 44 -6.52 7.26 5.72
C VAL A 44 -7.47 6.39 4.93
N GLU A 45 -8.73 6.42 5.29
CA GLU A 45 -9.77 5.78 4.51
C GLU A 45 -10.47 6.85 3.70
N GLN A 46 -10.51 6.70 2.39
CA GLN A 46 -11.14 7.65 1.50
C GLN A 46 -12.34 7.01 0.84
N LYS A 47 -13.45 7.72 0.85
CA LYS A 47 -14.65 7.29 0.16
C LYS A 47 -14.98 8.30 -0.90
N ARG A 48 -15.14 7.84 -2.11
CA ARG A 48 -15.50 8.69 -3.23
C ARG A 48 -16.80 8.21 -3.82
N ARG A 49 -17.58 9.17 -4.23
CA ARG A 49 -18.85 8.88 -4.87
C ARG A 49 -18.74 9.30 -6.33
N ALA A 50 -19.01 8.36 -7.23
CA ALA A 50 -18.98 8.65 -8.66
C ALA A 50 -20.13 7.90 -9.30
N ASN A 51 -21.02 8.65 -9.99
CA ASN A 51 -22.15 8.04 -10.71
C ASN A 51 -22.92 7.05 -9.85
N GLN A 52 -23.30 7.49 -8.67
CA GLN A 52 -24.08 6.69 -7.74
C GLN A 52 -23.31 5.48 -7.19
N LEU A 53 -22.03 5.39 -7.46
CA LEU A 53 -21.20 4.35 -6.88
C LEU A 53 -20.34 4.94 -5.78
N CYS A 54 -20.18 4.15 -4.73
CA CYS A 54 -19.30 4.51 -3.64
C CYS A 54 -18.00 3.74 -3.78
N LEU A 55 -16.93 4.44 -4.01
CA LEU A 55 -15.61 3.81 -4.08
C LEU A 55 -14.85 4.11 -2.81
N THR A 56 -14.32 3.07 -2.18
CA THR A 56 -13.55 3.22 -0.97
C THR A 56 -12.12 2.82 -1.26
N ASN A 57 -11.21 3.74 -1.00
CA ASN A 57 -9.78 3.47 -1.11
C ASN A 57 -9.12 3.77 0.21
N TYR A 58 -7.96 3.17 0.41
CA TYR A 58 -7.18 3.39 1.63
C TYR A 58 -5.81 3.90 1.26
N TRP A 59 -5.34 4.89 1.98
CA TRP A 59 -3.92 5.24 1.93
C TRP A 59 -3.22 4.39 2.96
N MET A 60 -2.37 3.52 2.47
CA MET A 60 -1.63 2.63 3.35
C MET A 60 -0.15 2.96 3.26
N ALA A 61 0.53 2.75 4.36
CA ALA A 61 1.94 3.09 4.45
C ALA A 61 2.72 2.02 5.18
N LYS A 62 3.98 1.92 4.86
CA LYS A 62 4.88 1.00 5.54
C LYS A 62 6.18 1.71 5.82
N ASN A 63 6.62 1.66 7.08
CA ASN A 63 7.92 2.19 7.45
C ASN A 63 8.99 1.18 7.07
N LEU A 64 10.03 1.67 6.42
CA LEU A 64 11.12 0.82 5.95
C LEU A 64 12.30 0.82 6.89
N THR A 65 12.35 1.77 7.81
CA THR A 65 13.42 1.79 8.80
C THR A 65 13.04 0.96 10.00
N LYS A 66 14.03 0.44 10.64
CA LYS A 66 13.80 -0.33 11.84
C LYS A 66 13.80 0.55 13.06
#